data_48c603921866fd338b8176532eb72441
#
_entry.id   48c603921866fd338b8176532eb72441
#
_cell.length_a   1.000
_cell.length_b   1.000
_cell.length_c   1.000
_cell.angle_alpha   90.00
_cell.angle_beta   90.00
_cell.angle_gamma   90.00
#
_symmetry.space_group_name_H-M   'P 1'
#
loop_
_entity.id
_entity.type
_entity.pdbx_description
1 polymer ?
#
loop_
_entity_poly.entity_id
_entity_poly.type
_entity_poly.pdbx_seq_one_letter_code
_entity_poly.pdbx_strand_id
1 'polypeptide(L)'
;MVNFTEPAKAFRKIGEVQVSEKYTPFIYEPDSSICDGGIVVASSNNGAVENISKELPLKKEARGYSDQVGYFRQVSEECVGEESWGLIAAVMGNKENQRKLIYSIWDGDSEEESYTLKQQLKDYKPTEEEWLNIVVSLKINLKRWRLRNLV
;
A
#
# COMPACT_ATOMS: atom_id res chain seq x y z
N MET A 1 15.57 3.36 -7.64
CA MET A 1 15.53 2.97 -6.21
C MET A 1 15.29 4.22 -5.42
N VAL A 2 14.14 4.30 -4.77
CA VAL A 2 13.75 5.47 -4.00
C VAL A 2 14.63 5.56 -2.76
N ASN A 3 15.34 6.66 -2.58
CA ASN A 3 16.22 6.86 -1.44
C ASN A 3 15.59 7.88 -0.48
N PHE A 4 14.50 7.50 0.16
CA PHE A 4 13.87 8.36 1.15
C PHE A 4 14.64 8.29 2.45
N THR A 5 15.54 9.22 2.65
CA THR A 5 16.17 9.47 3.95
C THR A 5 15.30 10.38 4.82
N GLU A 6 14.38 11.13 4.20
CA GLU A 6 13.48 12.07 4.86
C GLU A 6 12.05 11.86 4.34
N PRO A 7 11.07 11.46 5.18
CA PRO A 7 9.68 11.29 4.77
C PRO A 7 9.06 12.53 4.13
N ALA A 8 9.46 13.70 4.61
CA ALA A 8 8.97 14.98 4.11
C ALA A 8 9.33 15.24 2.63
N LYS A 9 10.33 14.55 2.09
CA LYS A 9 10.71 14.66 0.68
C LYS A 9 9.94 13.71 -0.23
N ALA A 10 9.22 12.73 0.33
CA ALA A 10 8.43 11.77 -0.43
C ALA A 10 7.22 12.43 -1.11
N PHE A 11 6.70 13.50 -0.54
CA PHE A 11 5.52 14.21 -1.03
C PHE A 11 5.72 15.72 -0.92
N ARG A 12 5.37 16.43 -2.00
CA ARG A 12 5.40 17.89 -2.05
C ARG A 12 3.97 18.43 -2.05
N LYS A 13 3.63 19.29 -1.09
CA LYS A 13 2.36 20.02 -1.13
C LYS A 13 2.34 20.92 -2.37
N ILE A 14 1.36 20.76 -3.26
CA ILE A 14 1.21 21.53 -4.48
C ILE A 14 0.01 22.47 -4.45
N GLY A 15 -0.93 22.26 -3.52
CA GLY A 15 -2.10 23.11 -3.43
C GLY A 15 -3.10 22.65 -2.38
N GLU A 16 -4.28 23.23 -2.46
CA GLU A 16 -5.43 22.96 -1.62
C GLU A 16 -6.68 22.91 -2.49
N VAL A 17 -7.64 22.06 -2.13
CA VAL A 17 -8.96 22.00 -2.79
C VAL A 17 -10.04 22.24 -1.75
N GLN A 18 -10.84 23.26 -1.94
CA GLN A 18 -12.01 23.49 -1.11
C GLN A 18 -13.12 22.51 -1.51
N VAL A 19 -13.36 21.50 -0.66
CA VAL A 19 -14.41 20.50 -0.87
C VAL A 19 -15.73 20.96 -0.26
N SER A 20 -15.66 21.68 0.87
CA SER A 20 -16.79 22.31 1.55
C SER A 20 -16.35 23.55 2.31
N GLU A 21 -17.30 24.31 2.86
CA GLU A 21 -16.98 25.50 3.69
C GLU A 21 -16.05 25.19 4.88
N LYS A 22 -16.08 23.94 5.37
CA LYS A 22 -15.33 23.52 6.58
C LYS A 22 -14.19 22.53 6.28
N TYR A 23 -13.99 22.15 5.02
CA TYR A 23 -13.02 21.11 4.67
C TYR A 23 -12.25 21.47 3.40
N THR A 24 -10.97 21.78 3.59
CA THR A 24 -10.02 22.16 2.53
C THR A 24 -8.78 21.28 2.64
N PRO A 25 -8.80 20.07 2.07
CA PRO A 25 -7.66 19.17 2.10
C PRO A 25 -6.50 19.68 1.24
N PHE A 26 -5.29 19.34 1.65
CA PHE A 26 -4.09 19.59 0.88
C PHE A 26 -3.93 18.58 -0.26
N ILE A 27 -3.42 19.05 -1.41
CA ILE A 27 -3.01 18.21 -2.51
C ILE A 27 -1.49 18.02 -2.43
N TYR A 28 -1.07 16.76 -2.52
CA TYR A 28 0.34 16.40 -2.53
C TYR A 28 0.71 15.73 -3.84
N GLU A 29 1.87 16.09 -4.36
CA GLU A 29 2.51 15.42 -5.49
C GLU A 29 3.60 14.49 -4.93
N PRO A 30 3.57 13.18 -5.27
CA PRO A 30 4.63 12.27 -4.89
C PRO A 30 5.92 12.58 -5.66
N ASP A 31 7.07 12.29 -5.06
CA ASP A 31 8.34 12.34 -5.77
C ASP A 31 8.33 11.40 -6.98
N SER A 32 8.93 11.82 -8.10
CA SER A 32 8.92 11.05 -9.36
C SER A 32 9.46 9.63 -9.18
N SER A 33 10.43 9.43 -8.30
CA SER A 33 11.00 8.11 -8.00
C SER A 33 9.99 7.13 -7.39
N ILE A 34 8.90 7.60 -6.78
CA ILE A 34 7.79 6.74 -6.34
C ILE A 34 6.99 6.28 -7.55
N CYS A 35 6.73 7.19 -8.48
CA CYS A 35 5.92 6.91 -9.67
C CYS A 35 6.65 5.99 -10.66
N ASP A 36 7.98 6.06 -10.72
CA ASP A 36 8.82 5.25 -11.62
C ASP A 36 8.77 3.74 -11.31
N GLY A 37 8.30 3.35 -10.13
CA GLY A 37 8.12 1.95 -9.73
C GLY A 37 6.80 1.31 -10.18
N GLY A 38 5.95 2.03 -10.92
CA GLY A 38 4.63 1.55 -11.35
C GLY A 38 4.72 0.36 -12.30
N ILE A 39 3.88 -0.66 -12.06
CA ILE A 39 3.72 -1.81 -12.95
C ILE A 39 2.32 -1.75 -13.56
N VAL A 40 2.25 -1.75 -14.88
CA VAL A 40 0.96 -1.79 -15.61
C VAL A 40 0.80 -3.18 -16.22
N VAL A 41 -0.30 -3.85 -15.86
CA VAL A 41 -0.70 -5.12 -16.45
C VAL A 41 -1.95 -4.88 -17.29
N ALA A 42 -1.89 -5.21 -18.57
CA ALA A 42 -3.01 -5.08 -19.48
C ALA A 42 -3.35 -6.42 -20.14
N SER A 43 -4.64 -6.70 -20.26
CA SER A 43 -5.15 -7.88 -20.96
C SER A 43 -6.48 -7.52 -21.67
N SER A 44 -6.74 -8.16 -22.80
CA SER A 44 -8.05 -8.09 -23.46
C SER A 44 -9.13 -8.90 -22.72
N ASN A 45 -8.74 -9.75 -21.77
CA ASN A 45 -9.64 -10.55 -20.94
C ASN A 45 -9.74 -9.95 -19.53
N ASN A 46 -10.91 -9.38 -19.22
CA ASN A 46 -11.18 -8.79 -17.91
C ASN A 46 -11.04 -9.79 -16.77
N GLY A 47 -11.43 -11.06 -16.97
CA GLY A 47 -11.27 -12.10 -15.96
C GLY A 47 -9.80 -12.40 -15.63
N ALA A 48 -8.91 -12.31 -16.61
CA ALA A 48 -7.47 -12.51 -16.37
C ALA A 48 -6.89 -11.38 -15.50
N VAL A 49 -7.27 -10.12 -15.76
CA VAL A 49 -6.83 -8.97 -14.93
C VAL A 49 -7.41 -9.07 -13.52
N GLU A 50 -8.68 -9.48 -13.41
CA GLU A 50 -9.34 -9.68 -12.12
C GLU A 50 -8.64 -10.77 -11.29
N ASN A 51 -8.30 -11.89 -11.91
CA ASN A 51 -7.58 -12.99 -11.25
C ASN A 51 -6.20 -12.54 -10.75
N ILE A 52 -5.43 -11.84 -11.56
CA ILE A 52 -4.14 -11.27 -11.13
C ILE A 52 -4.32 -10.38 -9.90
N SER A 53 -5.33 -9.52 -9.91
CA SER A 53 -5.60 -8.61 -8.78
C SER A 53 -6.04 -9.35 -7.51
N LYS A 54 -6.71 -10.51 -7.63
CA LYS A 54 -7.11 -11.36 -6.50
C LYS A 54 -5.95 -12.20 -5.97
N GLU A 55 -5.13 -12.75 -6.86
CA GLU A 55 -4.08 -13.70 -6.50
C GLU A 55 -2.82 -13.01 -5.98
N LEU A 56 -2.44 -11.86 -6.55
CA LEU A 56 -1.18 -11.18 -6.21
C LEU A 56 -1.02 -10.87 -4.70
N PRO A 57 -2.05 -10.45 -3.94
CA PRO A 57 -1.92 -10.21 -2.51
C PRO A 57 -1.86 -11.49 -1.66
N LEU A 58 -2.17 -12.67 -2.21
CA LEU A 58 -2.27 -13.89 -1.44
C LEU A 58 -0.90 -14.35 -0.90
N LYS A 59 -0.87 -14.77 0.36
CA LYS A 59 0.34 -15.22 1.05
C LYS A 59 1.04 -16.38 0.32
N LYS A 60 0.27 -17.29 -0.29
CA LYS A 60 0.78 -18.42 -1.07
C LYS A 60 1.62 -18.01 -2.28
N GLU A 61 1.40 -16.79 -2.81
CA GLU A 61 2.15 -16.28 -3.97
C GLU A 61 3.47 -15.62 -3.59
N ALA A 62 3.59 -15.12 -2.35
CA ALA A 62 4.82 -14.51 -1.82
C ALA A 62 5.79 -15.55 -1.21
N ARG A 63 6.02 -16.66 -1.89
CA ARG A 63 6.82 -17.80 -1.40
C ARG A 63 8.21 -17.36 -0.93
N GLY A 64 8.56 -17.71 0.31
CA GLY A 64 9.85 -17.40 0.92
C GLY A 64 10.00 -15.98 1.47
N TYR A 65 9.02 -15.12 1.28
CA TYR A 65 9.02 -13.72 1.76
C TYR A 65 7.81 -13.37 2.61
N SER A 66 6.78 -14.19 2.63
CA SER A 66 5.48 -13.89 3.26
C SER A 66 5.55 -13.55 4.75
N ASP A 67 6.55 -14.06 5.47
CA ASP A 67 6.70 -13.82 6.91
C ASP A 67 7.49 -12.53 7.22
N GLN A 68 8.19 -12.00 6.22
CA GLN A 68 9.04 -10.82 6.35
C GLN A 68 8.36 -9.53 5.87
N VAL A 69 7.26 -9.66 5.13
CA VAL A 69 6.51 -8.54 4.58
C VAL A 69 5.07 -8.57 5.09
N GLY A 70 4.57 -7.40 5.47
CA GLY A 70 3.23 -7.25 6.01
C GLY A 70 2.74 -5.82 5.83
N TYR A 71 2.36 -5.46 4.59
CA TYR A 71 1.86 -4.12 4.29
C TYR A 71 0.34 -4.10 4.43
N PHE A 72 -0.18 -3.54 5.53
CA PHE A 72 -1.61 -3.51 5.85
C PHE A 72 -2.30 -4.88 5.66
N ARG A 73 -1.68 -5.93 6.20
CA ARG A 73 -2.09 -7.33 6.00
C ARG A 73 -3.56 -7.57 6.36
N GLN A 74 -4.00 -7.12 7.53
CA GLN A 74 -5.37 -7.33 8.00
C GLN A 74 -6.41 -6.73 7.04
N VAL A 75 -6.20 -5.48 6.60
CA VAL A 75 -7.07 -4.83 5.61
C VAL A 75 -7.08 -5.59 4.28
N SER A 76 -5.93 -6.12 3.87
CA SER A 76 -5.84 -6.93 2.66
C SER A 76 -6.60 -8.25 2.78
N GLU A 77 -6.51 -8.93 3.92
CA GLU A 77 -7.24 -10.17 4.20
C GLU A 77 -8.76 -9.96 4.18
N GLU A 78 -9.25 -8.85 4.72
CA GLU A 78 -10.66 -8.46 4.61
C GLU A 78 -11.07 -8.22 3.14
N CYS A 79 -10.21 -7.58 2.34
CA CYS A 79 -10.51 -7.32 0.93
C CYS A 79 -10.55 -8.58 0.07
N VAL A 80 -9.65 -9.54 0.30
CA VAL A 80 -9.50 -10.74 -0.55
C VAL A 80 -10.21 -11.96 0.02
N GLY A 81 -10.50 -11.98 1.33
CA GLY A 81 -11.15 -13.09 2.04
C GLY A 81 -10.26 -14.31 2.29
N GLU A 82 -8.95 -14.19 2.09
CA GLU A 82 -7.93 -15.23 2.30
C GLU A 82 -6.68 -14.63 2.97
N GLU A 83 -5.79 -15.48 3.48
CA GLU A 83 -4.49 -15.03 4.02
C GLU A 83 -3.70 -14.23 2.97
N SER A 84 -3.30 -13.02 3.35
CA SER A 84 -2.59 -12.07 2.50
C SER A 84 -1.21 -11.71 3.06
N TRP A 85 -0.31 -11.32 2.17
CA TRP A 85 0.97 -10.74 2.58
C TRP A 85 0.94 -9.20 2.55
N GLY A 86 -0.07 -8.60 1.94
CA GLY A 86 -0.22 -7.15 1.99
C GLY A 86 -1.23 -6.56 1.01
N LEU A 87 -1.67 -5.35 1.31
CA LEU A 87 -2.60 -4.57 0.49
C LEU A 87 -1.85 -3.94 -0.70
N ILE A 88 -1.58 -4.72 -1.73
CA ILE A 88 -0.82 -4.31 -2.92
C ILE A 88 -1.64 -4.29 -4.20
N ALA A 89 -2.77 -4.95 -4.20
CA ALA A 89 -3.71 -5.00 -5.30
C ALA A 89 -5.13 -5.16 -4.79
N ALA A 90 -6.09 -4.65 -5.54
CA ALA A 90 -7.51 -4.83 -5.28
C ALA A 90 -8.30 -4.88 -6.58
N VAL A 91 -9.37 -5.66 -6.59
CA VAL A 91 -10.27 -5.77 -7.74
C VAL A 91 -11.16 -4.53 -7.81
N MET A 92 -11.05 -3.75 -8.87
CA MET A 92 -11.80 -2.51 -9.04
C MET A 92 -12.63 -2.45 -10.33
N GLY A 93 -12.77 -3.55 -11.04
CA GLY A 93 -13.35 -3.62 -12.38
C GLY A 93 -14.85 -3.26 -12.47
N ASN A 94 -15.56 -3.23 -11.34
CA ASN A 94 -16.97 -2.83 -11.29
C ASN A 94 -17.29 -2.02 -10.03
N LYS A 95 -18.47 -1.39 -10.01
CA LYS A 95 -18.91 -0.52 -8.89
C LYS A 95 -19.06 -1.26 -7.56
N GLU A 96 -19.41 -2.53 -7.60
CA GLU A 96 -19.55 -3.35 -6.39
C GLU A 96 -18.20 -3.60 -5.73
N ASN A 97 -17.19 -4.00 -6.53
CA ASN A 97 -15.85 -4.20 -6.06
C ASN A 97 -15.23 -2.89 -5.52
N GLN A 98 -15.48 -1.78 -6.21
CA GLN A 98 -15.05 -0.44 -5.74
C GLN A 98 -15.67 -0.10 -4.38
N ARG A 99 -16.97 -0.37 -4.18
CA ARG A 99 -17.65 -0.12 -2.90
C ARG A 99 -17.08 -1.02 -1.79
N LYS A 100 -16.88 -2.31 -2.07
CA LYS A 100 -16.25 -3.23 -1.11
C LYS A 100 -14.88 -2.73 -0.67
N LEU A 101 -14.05 -2.32 -1.63
CA LEU A 101 -12.73 -1.77 -1.31
C LEU A 101 -12.81 -0.50 -0.45
N ILE A 102 -13.68 0.44 -0.81
CA ILE A 102 -13.88 1.67 -0.03
C ILE A 102 -14.35 1.33 1.39
N TYR A 103 -15.27 0.40 1.51
CA TYR A 103 -15.77 -0.06 2.80
C TYR A 103 -14.65 -0.65 3.66
N SER A 104 -13.88 -1.59 3.15
CA SER A 104 -12.77 -2.23 3.89
C SER A 104 -11.65 -1.26 4.23
N ILE A 105 -11.35 -0.29 3.35
CA ILE A 105 -10.26 0.66 3.58
C ILE A 105 -10.70 1.85 4.46
N TRP A 106 -11.93 2.33 4.30
CA TRP A 106 -12.30 3.65 4.81
C TRP A 106 -13.46 3.65 5.80
N ASP A 107 -14.56 3.01 5.46
CA ASP A 107 -15.78 3.12 6.24
C ASP A 107 -15.82 2.12 7.41
N GLY A 108 -15.52 0.85 7.14
CA GLY A 108 -15.55 -0.23 8.11
C GLY A 108 -16.95 -0.50 8.67
N ASP A 109 -17.06 -1.48 9.53
CA ASP A 109 -18.30 -1.70 10.29
C ASP A 109 -18.30 -0.83 11.54
N SER A 110 -19.37 -0.06 11.75
CA SER A 110 -19.49 0.83 12.91
C SER A 110 -19.77 0.08 14.21
N GLU A 111 -20.15 -1.20 14.13
CA GLU A 111 -20.52 -2.04 15.27
C GLU A 111 -19.41 -3.01 15.71
N GLU A 112 -18.41 -3.26 14.85
CA GLU A 112 -17.23 -4.05 15.19
C GLU A 112 -15.97 -3.17 15.15
N GLU A 113 -14.93 -3.53 15.93
CA GLU A 113 -13.59 -2.94 15.81
C GLU A 113 -13.01 -3.26 14.44
N SER A 114 -13.45 -2.54 13.41
CA SER A 114 -12.97 -2.76 12.05
C SER A 114 -11.56 -2.21 11.90
N TYR A 115 -10.63 -3.06 11.52
CA TYR A 115 -9.24 -2.69 11.23
C TYR A 115 -9.11 -1.97 9.89
N THR A 116 -9.86 -0.90 9.67
CA THR A 116 -9.74 -0.14 8.44
C THR A 116 -8.37 0.52 8.31
N LEU A 117 -7.92 0.70 7.07
CA LEU A 117 -6.70 1.47 6.79
C LEU A 117 -6.77 2.87 7.39
N LYS A 118 -7.93 3.51 7.34
CA LYS A 118 -8.17 4.81 7.96
C LYS A 118 -7.90 4.82 9.46
N GLN A 119 -8.34 3.79 10.18
CA GLN A 119 -8.11 3.66 11.62
C GLN A 119 -6.64 3.42 11.91
N GLN A 120 -6.02 2.48 11.21
CA GLN A 120 -4.59 2.20 11.34
C GLN A 120 -3.73 3.45 11.09
N LEU A 121 -4.06 4.24 10.06
CA LEU A 121 -3.33 5.48 9.76
C LEU A 121 -3.54 6.57 10.82
N LYS A 122 -4.71 6.62 11.47
CA LYS A 122 -4.94 7.56 12.57
C LYS A 122 -4.18 7.20 13.84
N ASP A 123 -4.09 5.91 14.12
CA ASP A 123 -3.47 5.40 15.34
C ASP A 123 -1.94 5.31 15.19
N TYR A 124 -1.46 5.19 13.96
CA TYR A 124 -0.03 5.12 13.66
C TYR A 124 0.65 6.48 13.80
N LYS A 125 1.50 6.60 14.81
CA LYS A 125 2.33 7.79 15.05
C LYS A 125 3.80 7.39 15.01
N PRO A 126 4.40 7.24 13.81
CA PRO A 126 5.79 6.86 13.69
C PRO A 126 6.70 7.89 14.35
N THR A 127 7.69 7.42 15.07
CA THR A 127 8.77 8.25 15.57
C THR A 127 9.85 8.41 14.50
N GLU A 128 10.62 9.49 14.57
CA GLU A 128 11.76 9.70 13.66
C GLU A 128 12.80 8.55 13.80
N GLU A 129 12.96 8.03 14.99
CA GLU A 129 13.86 6.91 15.27
C GLU A 129 13.40 5.62 14.57
N GLU A 130 12.10 5.29 14.63
CA GLU A 130 11.53 4.13 13.91
C GLU A 130 11.74 4.25 12.40
N TRP A 131 11.52 5.45 11.84
CA TRP A 131 11.77 5.70 10.42
C TRP A 131 13.24 5.49 10.05
N LEU A 132 14.16 6.04 10.82
CA LEU A 132 15.61 5.88 10.59
C LEU A 132 16.01 4.40 10.65
N ASN A 133 15.50 3.63 11.61
CA ASN A 133 15.75 2.20 11.74
C ASN A 133 15.26 1.41 10.51
N ILE A 134 14.08 1.73 9.98
CA ILE A 134 13.56 1.13 8.75
C ILE A 134 14.47 1.46 7.56
N VAL A 135 14.86 2.72 7.39
CA VAL A 135 15.75 3.16 6.30
C VAL A 135 17.11 2.46 6.36
N VAL A 136 17.70 2.32 7.54
CA VAL A 136 18.96 1.61 7.74
C VAL A 136 18.83 0.14 7.39
N SER A 137 17.78 -0.51 7.87
CA SER A 137 17.47 -1.92 7.58
C SER A 137 17.30 -2.17 6.07
N LEU A 138 16.57 -1.30 5.38
CA LEU A 138 16.39 -1.38 3.93
C LEU A 138 17.73 -1.25 3.19
N LYS A 139 18.59 -0.30 3.58
CA LYS A 139 19.91 -0.11 2.96
C LYS A 139 20.81 -1.34 3.14
N ILE A 140 20.79 -1.97 4.31
CA ILE A 140 21.55 -3.19 4.59
C ILE A 140 21.04 -4.34 3.72
N ASN A 141 19.74 -4.54 3.65
CA ASN A 141 19.13 -5.62 2.88
C ASN A 141 19.38 -5.46 1.37
N LEU A 142 19.31 -4.24 0.85
CA LEU A 142 19.63 -3.93 -0.54
C LEU A 142 21.11 -4.19 -0.87
N LYS A 143 22.01 -3.86 0.04
CA LYS A 143 23.44 -4.16 -0.12
C LYS A 143 23.69 -5.68 -0.16
N ARG A 144 23.06 -6.44 0.73
CA ARG A 144 23.12 -7.90 0.76
C ARG A 144 22.54 -8.54 -0.52
N TRP A 145 21.43 -8.01 -1.01
CA TRP A 145 20.82 -8.49 -2.27
C TRP A 145 21.73 -8.25 -3.47
N ARG A 146 22.32 -7.06 -3.59
CA ARG A 146 23.31 -6.75 -4.64
C ARG A 146 24.51 -7.68 -4.61
N LEU A 147 25.06 -7.95 -3.43
CA LEU A 147 26.21 -8.85 -3.29
C LEU A 147 25.89 -10.31 -3.68
N ARG A 148 24.65 -10.74 -3.51
CA ARG A 148 24.20 -12.10 -3.88
C ARG A 148 23.88 -12.26 -5.38
N ASN A 149 23.55 -11.18 -6.07
CA ASN A 149 23.11 -11.21 -7.48
C ASN A 149 24.11 -10.54 -8.44
N LEU A 150 25.35 -10.32 -8.01
CA LEU A 150 26.46 -9.85 -8.82
C LEU A 150 27.38 -11.02 -9.28
N VAL A 151 26.86 -12.25 -9.37
CA VAL A 151 27.54 -13.40 -9.94
C VAL A 151 26.94 -13.75 -11.28
#